data_327f3a547da2fd909c09fbb9e5c17270
#
_entry.id   327f3a547da2fd909c09fbb9e5c17270
#
_cell.length_a   1.000
_cell.length_b   1.000
_cell.length_c   1.000
_cell.angle_alpha   90.00
_cell.angle_beta   90.00
_cell.angle_gamma   90.00
#
_symmetry.space_group_name_H-M   'P 1'
#
loop_
_entity.id
_entity.type
_entity.pdbx_description
1 polymer ?
#
loop_
_entity_poly.entity_id
_entity_poly.type
_entity_poly.pdbx_seq_one_letter_code
_entity_poly.pdbx_strand_id
1 'polypeptide(L)'
;MKKVFALALAAALLLVCCAGVHSDPDHLVKVLMTTPGATVTSDWTCKPDMEALDDAVEASDGIIPEDVKFAAGRLTVMEAGTVDCDEEVYDVSFKIWSTVNRAIGLFFCAEEDDTWELISCNLGDVIEGRFQSPGTYVIAVGW
;
A
#
# COMPACT_ATOMS: atom_id res chain seq x y z
N MET A 1 31.24 20.97 11.30
CA MET A 1 31.10 20.83 9.85
C MET A 1 30.91 19.40 9.44
N LYS A 2 31.86 18.54 9.72
CA LYS A 2 31.71 17.11 9.38
C LYS A 2 30.51 16.46 10.05
N LYS A 3 30.22 16.87 11.26
CA LYS A 3 29.08 16.33 11.98
C LYS A 3 27.77 16.73 11.33
N VAL A 4 27.74 17.91 10.79
CA VAL A 4 26.56 18.40 10.10
C VAL A 4 26.36 17.62 8.80
N PHE A 5 27.43 17.29 8.15
CA PHE A 5 27.34 16.46 6.96
C PHE A 5 26.85 15.06 7.26
N ALA A 6 27.32 14.49 8.35
CA ALA A 6 26.87 13.17 8.75
C ALA A 6 25.38 13.19 9.09
N LEU A 7 24.93 14.22 9.74
CA LEU A 7 23.52 14.39 10.04
C LEU A 7 22.69 14.60 8.78
N ALA A 8 23.20 15.43 7.90
CA ALA A 8 22.53 15.67 6.64
C ALA A 8 22.45 14.39 5.82
N LEU A 9 23.49 13.60 5.87
CA LEU A 9 23.54 12.35 5.16
C LEU A 9 22.55 11.34 5.77
N ALA A 10 22.51 11.27 7.08
CA ALA A 10 21.54 10.38 7.73
C ALA A 10 20.12 10.80 7.43
N ALA A 11 19.85 12.08 7.50
CA ALA A 11 18.54 12.61 7.12
C ALA A 11 18.25 12.35 5.65
N ALA A 12 19.26 12.48 4.82
CA ALA A 12 19.10 12.20 3.40
C ALA A 12 18.85 10.72 3.16
N LEU A 13 19.46 9.86 3.93
CA LEU A 13 19.20 8.43 3.81
C LEU A 13 17.77 8.08 4.21
N LEU A 14 17.30 8.66 5.29
CA LEU A 14 15.92 8.50 5.68
C LEU A 14 14.98 9.05 4.62
N LEU A 15 15.32 10.19 4.11
CA LEU A 15 14.59 10.79 3.01
C LEU A 15 14.70 9.96 1.76
N VAL A 16 15.82 9.33 1.51
CA VAL A 16 15.98 8.50 0.33
C VAL A 16 15.10 7.28 0.42
N CYS A 17 15.00 6.69 1.57
CA CYS A 17 14.03 5.62 1.75
C CYS A 17 12.63 6.11 1.47
N CYS A 18 12.37 7.35 1.79
CA CYS A 18 11.13 8.01 1.42
C CYS A 18 11.24 8.63 0.04
N ALA A 19 12.43 8.95 -0.36
CA ALA A 19 12.70 9.70 -1.56
C ALA A 19 12.41 8.92 -2.81
N GLY A 20 12.65 7.63 -2.78
CA GLY A 20 12.19 6.79 -3.86
C GLY A 20 10.71 6.95 -4.08
N VAL A 21 10.03 7.39 -3.05
CA VAL A 21 8.61 7.63 -3.08
C VAL A 21 8.30 9.04 -3.54
N HIS A 22 9.10 9.99 -3.14
CA HIS A 22 8.79 11.38 -3.40
C HIS A 22 9.23 11.85 -4.77
N SER A 23 9.92 11.02 -5.49
CA SER A 23 10.44 11.40 -6.80
C SER A 23 9.37 11.87 -7.77
N ASP A 24 8.13 11.47 -7.53
CA ASP A 24 7.00 11.89 -8.33
C ASP A 24 6.12 12.83 -7.50
N PRO A 25 6.05 14.12 -7.86
CA PRO A 25 5.22 15.07 -7.14
C PRO A 25 3.73 14.76 -7.24
N ASP A 26 3.33 13.98 -8.23
CA ASP A 26 1.95 13.57 -8.38
C ASP A 26 1.63 12.29 -7.61
N HIS A 27 2.57 11.81 -6.84
CA HIS A 27 2.41 10.58 -6.08
C HIS A 27 1.44 10.80 -4.92
N LEU A 28 0.31 10.14 -5.00
CA LEU A 28 -0.78 10.35 -4.05
C LEU A 28 -0.75 9.40 -2.87
N VAL A 29 0.10 8.38 -2.91
CA VAL A 29 0.22 7.38 -1.87
C VAL A 29 1.62 7.41 -1.28
N LYS A 30 1.71 7.31 0.04
CA LYS A 30 2.97 7.32 0.75
C LYS A 30 2.94 6.36 1.91
N VAL A 31 4.05 5.69 2.16
CA VAL A 31 4.18 4.86 3.35
C VAL A 31 4.24 5.76 4.57
N LEU A 32 3.36 5.50 5.51
CA LEU A 32 3.25 6.28 6.74
C LEU A 32 4.03 5.64 7.88
N MET A 33 3.84 4.35 8.08
CA MET A 33 4.52 3.58 9.11
C MET A 33 4.74 2.15 8.65
N THR A 34 5.82 1.55 9.13
CA THR A 34 6.09 0.13 8.90
C THR A 34 6.64 -0.49 10.18
N THR A 35 6.46 -1.79 10.31
CA THR A 35 7.24 -2.57 11.27
C THR A 35 8.72 -2.40 10.93
N PRO A 36 9.60 -2.21 11.94
CA PRO A 36 11.04 -2.12 11.68
C PRO A 36 11.54 -3.31 10.86
N GLY A 37 12.33 -3.02 9.84
CA GLY A 37 12.84 -4.03 8.92
C GLY A 37 11.96 -4.33 7.73
N ALA A 38 10.75 -3.81 7.70
CA ALA A 38 9.90 -3.94 6.53
C ALA A 38 10.36 -3.01 5.41
N THR A 39 10.28 -3.49 4.19
CA THR A 39 10.61 -2.74 2.99
C THR A 39 9.39 -2.66 2.10
N VAL A 40 9.06 -1.45 1.66
CA VAL A 40 7.97 -1.21 0.72
C VAL A 40 8.56 -0.53 -0.50
N THR A 41 8.34 -1.13 -1.66
CA THR A 41 8.87 -0.59 -2.91
C THR A 41 7.71 -0.34 -3.87
N SER A 42 7.55 0.92 -4.25
CA SER A 42 6.55 1.29 -5.24
C SER A 42 6.99 0.79 -6.62
N ASP A 43 6.11 0.06 -7.28
CA ASP A 43 6.39 -0.48 -8.60
C ASP A 43 5.05 -0.70 -9.33
N TRP A 44 4.74 0.21 -10.23
CA TRP A 44 3.49 0.17 -10.96
C TRP A 44 3.37 -1.07 -11.84
N THR A 45 4.49 -1.67 -12.24
CA THR A 45 4.45 -2.88 -13.06
C THR A 45 3.90 -4.09 -12.31
N CYS A 46 3.81 -4.01 -10.99
CA CYS A 46 3.21 -5.05 -10.16
C CYS A 46 1.69 -5.05 -10.20
N LYS A 47 1.09 -4.03 -10.80
CA LYS A 47 -0.36 -3.94 -10.90
C LYS A 47 -0.94 -5.11 -11.70
N PRO A 48 -1.88 -5.86 -11.13
CA PRO A 48 -2.52 -6.97 -11.85
C PRO A 48 -3.61 -6.44 -12.80
N ASP A 49 -4.24 -7.36 -13.53
CA ASP A 49 -5.44 -7.04 -14.27
C ASP A 49 -6.56 -6.61 -13.32
N MET A 50 -7.39 -5.69 -13.76
CA MET A 50 -8.51 -5.22 -12.95
C MET A 50 -9.46 -6.35 -12.57
N GLU A 51 -9.60 -7.35 -13.43
CA GLU A 51 -10.44 -8.51 -13.13
C GLU A 51 -9.96 -9.23 -11.86
N ALA A 52 -8.66 -9.34 -11.65
CA ALA A 52 -8.12 -9.97 -10.45
C ALA A 52 -8.51 -9.21 -9.18
N LEU A 53 -8.51 -7.89 -9.24
CA LEU A 53 -8.93 -7.07 -8.11
C LEU A 53 -10.44 -7.15 -7.89
N ASP A 54 -11.19 -7.14 -8.96
CA ASP A 54 -12.65 -7.28 -8.88
C ASP A 54 -13.03 -8.62 -8.26
N ASP A 55 -12.36 -9.70 -8.67
CA ASP A 55 -12.58 -11.02 -8.08
C ASP A 55 -12.22 -11.03 -6.60
N ALA A 56 -11.16 -10.34 -6.22
CA ALA A 56 -10.76 -10.24 -4.81
C ALA A 56 -11.83 -9.52 -3.98
N VAL A 57 -12.45 -8.49 -4.54
CA VAL A 57 -13.54 -7.80 -3.86
C VAL A 57 -14.74 -8.72 -3.69
N GLU A 58 -15.10 -9.43 -4.75
CA GLU A 58 -16.25 -10.35 -4.70
C GLU A 58 -16.03 -11.51 -3.75
N ALA A 59 -14.78 -11.96 -3.62
CA ALA A 59 -14.42 -13.04 -2.72
C ALA A 59 -14.23 -12.59 -1.28
N SER A 60 -14.16 -11.29 -1.03
CA SER A 60 -13.96 -10.77 0.32
C SER A 60 -15.21 -11.01 1.17
N ASP A 61 -14.99 -11.35 2.43
CA ASP A 61 -16.06 -11.57 3.37
C ASP A 61 -15.70 -10.89 4.69
N GLY A 62 -16.53 -9.93 5.09
CA GLY A 62 -16.31 -9.22 6.34
C GLY A 62 -15.20 -8.18 6.34
N ILE A 63 -14.54 -7.96 5.22
CA ILE A 63 -13.46 -6.97 5.13
C ILE A 63 -14.02 -5.58 4.84
N ILE A 64 -15.04 -5.49 3.99
CA ILE A 64 -15.65 -4.22 3.64
C ILE A 64 -16.69 -3.87 4.68
N PRO A 65 -16.54 -2.73 5.39
CA PRO A 65 -17.56 -2.30 6.35
C PRO A 65 -18.91 -2.07 5.67
N GLU A 66 -20.00 -2.34 6.38
CA GLU A 66 -21.36 -2.26 5.83
C GLU A 66 -21.70 -0.88 5.26
N ASP A 67 -21.18 0.16 5.86
CA ASP A 67 -21.45 1.53 5.45
C ASP A 67 -20.48 2.06 4.39
N VAL A 68 -19.58 1.22 3.92
CA VAL A 68 -18.55 1.60 2.95
C VAL A 68 -18.91 1.04 1.58
N LYS A 69 -18.91 1.90 0.58
CA LYS A 69 -19.14 1.49 -0.81
C LYS A 69 -17.82 1.20 -1.48
N PHE A 70 -17.56 -0.06 -1.65
CA PHE A 70 -16.34 -0.53 -2.32
C PHE A 70 -16.72 -1.77 -3.11
N ALA A 71 -16.81 -1.64 -4.43
CA ALA A 71 -17.40 -2.68 -5.26
C ALA A 71 -16.54 -3.01 -6.47
N ALA A 72 -16.59 -4.26 -6.88
CA ALA A 72 -15.99 -4.72 -8.11
C ALA A 72 -16.49 -3.90 -9.30
N GLY A 73 -15.61 -3.64 -10.25
CA GLY A 73 -15.92 -2.84 -11.43
C GLY A 73 -15.91 -1.34 -11.19
N ARG A 74 -15.67 -0.90 -9.96
CA ARG A 74 -15.66 0.52 -9.58
C ARG A 74 -14.41 0.90 -8.82
N LEU A 75 -13.28 0.36 -9.24
CA LEU A 75 -12.01 0.58 -8.58
C LEU A 75 -11.10 1.43 -9.45
N THR A 76 -10.33 2.30 -8.80
CA THR A 76 -9.24 3.02 -9.43
C THR A 76 -7.97 2.72 -8.64
N VAL A 77 -6.98 2.15 -9.31
CA VAL A 77 -5.71 1.83 -8.68
C VAL A 77 -4.91 3.10 -8.47
N MET A 78 -4.44 3.29 -7.25
CA MET A 78 -3.65 4.47 -6.86
C MET A 78 -2.18 4.13 -6.71
N GLU A 79 -1.87 2.89 -6.36
CA GLU A 79 -0.50 2.47 -6.08
C GLU A 79 -0.37 0.97 -6.24
N ALA A 80 0.79 0.51 -6.67
CA ALA A 80 1.18 -0.88 -6.67
C ALA A 80 2.65 -0.99 -6.31
N GLY A 81 3.03 -2.13 -5.76
CA GLY A 81 4.42 -2.36 -5.39
C GLY A 81 4.61 -3.68 -4.67
N THR A 82 5.73 -3.76 -3.96
CA THR A 82 6.10 -4.95 -3.21
C THR A 82 6.33 -4.62 -1.75
N VAL A 83 6.05 -5.60 -0.89
CA VAL A 83 6.34 -5.53 0.53
C VAL A 83 7.15 -6.73 0.94
N ASP A 84 8.06 -6.53 1.88
CA ASP A 84 8.91 -7.58 2.40
C ASP A 84 9.35 -7.23 3.81
N CYS A 85 9.60 -8.25 4.62
CA CYS A 85 10.10 -8.06 5.98
C CYS A 85 10.74 -9.36 6.47
N ASP A 86 11.75 -9.23 7.34
CA ASP A 86 12.38 -10.38 7.99
C ASP A 86 11.48 -10.98 9.08
N GLU A 87 10.51 -10.22 9.56
CA GLU A 87 9.56 -10.70 10.55
C GLU A 87 8.47 -11.52 9.88
N GLU A 88 7.95 -12.53 10.59
CA GLU A 88 6.87 -13.36 10.07
C GLU A 88 5.57 -12.59 9.89
N VAL A 89 5.34 -11.62 10.77
CA VAL A 89 4.16 -10.77 10.70
C VAL A 89 4.63 -9.32 10.78
N TYR A 90 4.16 -8.51 9.87
CA TYR A 90 4.53 -7.10 9.84
C TYR A 90 3.38 -6.24 9.36
N ASP A 91 3.39 -4.98 9.80
CA ASP A 91 2.35 -4.02 9.48
C ASP A 91 2.92 -2.92 8.60
N VAL A 92 2.11 -2.44 7.68
CA VAL A 92 2.42 -1.27 6.86
C VAL A 92 1.19 -0.38 6.81
N SER A 93 1.39 0.91 7.05
CA SER A 93 0.33 1.91 6.91
C SER A 93 0.66 2.83 5.75
N PHE A 94 -0.34 3.15 4.97
CA PHE A 94 -0.23 4.05 3.83
C PHE A 94 -1.13 5.25 4.02
N LYS A 95 -0.66 6.39 3.58
CA LYS A 95 -1.46 7.60 3.50
C LYS A 95 -1.76 7.94 2.06
N ILE A 96 -3.00 8.31 1.80
CA ILE A 96 -3.48 8.67 0.48
C ILE A 96 -4.01 10.09 0.52
N TRP A 97 -3.53 10.94 -0.38
CA TRP A 97 -3.79 12.37 -0.26
C TRP A 97 -4.98 12.92 -1.01
N SER A 98 -5.48 12.23 -1.98
CA SER A 98 -6.43 12.86 -2.90
C SER A 98 -7.87 12.45 -2.72
N THR A 99 -8.16 11.62 -1.79
CA THR A 99 -9.49 11.04 -1.73
C THR A 99 -10.38 11.81 -0.79
N VAL A 100 -11.45 12.31 -1.34
CA VAL A 100 -12.47 12.94 -0.54
C VAL A 100 -13.60 11.94 -0.39
N ASN A 101 -13.80 11.44 0.81
CA ASN A 101 -14.91 10.55 1.17
C ASN A 101 -15.01 9.28 0.31
N ARG A 102 -13.86 8.76 -0.12
CA ARG A 102 -13.84 7.51 -0.86
C ARG A 102 -13.37 6.37 0.02
N ALA A 103 -13.85 5.19 -0.33
CA ALA A 103 -13.37 3.97 0.29
C ALA A 103 -12.02 3.60 -0.31
N ILE A 104 -11.12 3.13 0.53
CA ILE A 104 -9.80 2.69 0.15
C ILE A 104 -9.72 1.19 0.42
N GLY A 105 -9.18 0.45 -0.52
CA GLY A 105 -8.91 -0.97 -0.35
C GLY A 105 -7.43 -1.25 -0.52
N LEU A 106 -6.92 -2.13 0.32
CA LEU A 106 -5.56 -2.65 0.21
C LEU A 106 -5.64 -4.12 -0.19
N PHE A 107 -5.05 -4.43 -1.33
CA PHE A 107 -5.00 -5.77 -1.89
C PHE A 107 -3.61 -6.33 -1.74
N PHE A 108 -3.51 -7.62 -1.61
CA PHE A 108 -2.24 -8.30 -1.44
C PHE A 108 -2.24 -9.64 -2.16
N CYS A 109 -1.12 -9.95 -2.77
CA CYS A 109 -0.86 -11.25 -3.36
C CYS A 109 0.49 -11.73 -2.83
N ALA A 110 0.46 -12.79 -2.04
CA ALA A 110 1.69 -13.35 -1.50
C ALA A 110 2.58 -13.87 -2.62
N GLU A 111 3.88 -13.77 -2.43
CA GLU A 111 4.86 -14.17 -3.44
C GLU A 111 4.68 -15.63 -3.86
N GLU A 112 4.24 -16.47 -2.94
CA GLU A 112 4.02 -17.89 -3.19
C GLU A 112 2.66 -18.21 -3.80
N ASP A 113 1.77 -17.21 -3.87
CA ASP A 113 0.41 -17.38 -4.36
C ASP A 113 0.20 -16.61 -5.65
N ASP A 114 -0.83 -17.01 -6.38
CA ASP A 114 -1.28 -16.29 -7.56
C ASP A 114 -2.59 -15.56 -7.32
N THR A 115 -3.13 -15.65 -6.12
CA THR A 115 -4.44 -15.12 -5.79
C THR A 115 -4.32 -13.80 -5.05
N TRP A 116 -5.03 -12.81 -5.54
CA TRP A 116 -5.16 -11.52 -4.87
C TRP A 116 -6.26 -11.56 -3.83
N GLU A 117 -6.01 -10.94 -2.71
CA GLU A 117 -6.98 -10.83 -1.63
C GLU A 117 -7.14 -9.38 -1.22
N LEU A 118 -8.36 -8.99 -0.90
CA LEU A 118 -8.61 -7.70 -0.24
C LEU A 118 -8.38 -7.92 1.25
N ILE A 119 -7.36 -7.27 1.79
CA ILE A 119 -6.98 -7.49 3.20
C ILE A 119 -7.41 -6.37 4.13
N SER A 120 -7.75 -5.21 3.59
CA SER A 120 -8.22 -4.09 4.39
C SER A 120 -9.05 -3.15 3.53
N CYS A 121 -10.07 -2.55 4.15
CA CYS A 121 -10.91 -1.56 3.48
C CYS A 121 -11.48 -0.61 4.51
N ASN A 122 -11.39 0.68 4.25
CA ASN A 122 -11.98 1.68 5.13
C ASN A 122 -12.25 2.99 4.39
N LEU A 123 -12.94 3.88 5.06
CA LEU A 123 -13.07 5.27 4.64
C LEU A 123 -11.95 6.08 5.28
N GLY A 124 -11.49 7.08 4.58
CA GLY A 124 -10.48 7.98 5.11
C GLY A 124 -9.27 8.07 4.21
N ASP A 125 -8.18 8.56 4.76
CA ASP A 125 -6.94 8.79 4.01
C ASP A 125 -5.78 7.91 4.47
N VAL A 126 -6.02 6.99 5.39
CA VAL A 126 -5.01 6.05 5.88
C VAL A 126 -5.55 4.64 5.78
N ILE A 127 -4.73 3.72 5.28
CA ILE A 127 -5.05 2.31 5.28
C ILE A 127 -3.87 1.51 5.81
N GLU A 128 -4.17 0.51 6.61
CA GLU A 128 -3.15 -0.34 7.21
C GLU A 128 -3.38 -1.79 6.83
N GLY A 129 -2.29 -2.48 6.54
CA GLY A 129 -2.32 -3.90 6.26
C GLY A 129 -1.38 -4.65 7.17
N ARG A 130 -1.78 -5.85 7.54
CA ARG A 130 -0.93 -6.81 8.24
C ARG A 130 -0.60 -7.94 7.30
N PHE A 131 0.68 -8.20 7.14
CA PHE A 131 1.19 -9.16 6.18
C PHE A 131 1.92 -10.30 6.89
N GLN A 132 1.84 -11.48 6.32
CA GLN A 132 2.47 -12.69 6.88
C GLN A 132 3.52 -13.29 5.93
N SER A 133 3.79 -12.61 4.83
CA SER A 133 4.79 -13.05 3.86
C SER A 133 5.17 -11.88 2.96
N PRO A 134 6.28 -11.98 2.24
CA PRO A 134 6.54 -11.00 1.19
C PRO A 134 5.55 -11.18 0.04
N GLY A 135 5.33 -10.14 -0.70
CA GLY A 135 4.44 -10.20 -1.84
C GLY A 135 4.24 -8.85 -2.50
N THR A 136 3.20 -8.77 -3.32
CA THR A 136 2.81 -7.56 -4.02
C THR A 136 1.56 -6.97 -3.40
N TYR A 137 1.46 -5.65 -3.42
CA TYR A 137 0.29 -4.94 -2.91
C TYR A 137 -0.27 -3.99 -3.97
N VAL A 138 -1.54 -3.71 -3.83
CA VAL A 138 -2.23 -2.67 -4.61
C VAL A 138 -3.11 -1.88 -3.66
N ILE A 139 -3.10 -0.57 -3.83
CA ILE A 139 -4.05 0.31 -3.15
C ILE A 139 -4.97 0.89 -4.21
N ALA A 140 -6.25 0.72 -3.99
CA ALA A 140 -7.28 1.22 -4.89
C ALA A 140 -8.35 1.99 -4.12
N VAL A 141 -8.99 2.91 -4.80
CA VAL A 141 -10.14 3.62 -4.24
C VAL A 141 -11.40 3.17 -4.97
N GLY A 142 -12.50 3.14 -4.23
CA GLY A 142 -13.81 2.81 -4.75
C GLY A 142 -14.61 4.06 -5.10
N TRP A 143 -15.59 3.86 -5.96
CA TRP A 143 -16.49 4.93 -6.39
C TRP A 143 -17.77 4.93 -5.58
#